data_21ba57940305b79cffadff5cd8d0e78c
#
_entry.id   21ba57940305b79cffadff5cd8d0e78c
#
_cell.length_a   1.000
_cell.length_b   1.000
_cell.length_c   1.000
_cell.angle_alpha   90.00
_cell.angle_beta   90.00
_cell.angle_gamma   90.00
#
_symmetry.space_group_name_H-M   'P 1'
#
loop_
_entity.id
_entity.type
_entity.pdbx_description
1 polymer ?
#
loop_
_entity_poly.entity_id
_entity_poly.type
_entity_poly.pdbx_seq_one_letter_code
_entity_poly.pdbx_strand_id
1 'polypeptide(L)' 'MPEPLYEAWEHDDYVHRSVAMPAGLAERLAAEAERRDISVSDLLIEYAEAGLRASGPGA' A
#
# COMPACT_ATOMS: atom_id res chain seq x y z
N MET A 1 -11.75 10.32 24.02
CA MET A 1 -11.79 10.01 23.48
C MET A 1 -11.44 10.08 22.60
N PRO A 2 -11.09 10.13 22.23
CA PRO A 2 -10.82 10.19 21.30
C PRO A 2 -10.80 9.49 20.37
N GLU A 3 -10.86 9.26 20.17
CA GLU A 3 -11.09 8.44 19.43
C GLU A 3 -11.47 8.73 18.16
N PRO A 4 -11.58 9.71 17.87
CA PRO A 4 -11.98 9.96 16.58
C PRO A 4 -11.17 9.33 15.59
N LEU A 5 -9.96 9.22 15.80
CA LEU A 5 -9.24 8.71 14.87
C LEU A 5 -9.54 7.39 14.53
N TYR A 6 -10.17 6.72 15.34
CA TYR A 6 -10.41 5.47 14.98
C TYR A 6 -11.41 5.33 13.99
N GLU A 7 -12.16 6.27 13.76
CA GLU A 7 -13.10 6.08 12.84
C GLU A 7 -12.56 5.78 11.57
N ALA A 8 -11.44 6.25 11.25
CA ALA A 8 -10.87 6.00 10.00
C ALA A 8 -10.56 4.59 9.84
N TRP A 9 -10.30 3.94 10.91
CA TRP A 9 -9.93 2.63 10.83
C TRP A 9 -11.02 1.75 10.71
N GLU A 10 -12.15 2.20 10.93
CA GLU A 10 -13.21 1.35 10.90
C GLU A 10 -13.56 0.97 9.58
N HIS A 11 -12.83 1.35 8.59
CA HIS A 11 -13.10 0.90 7.30
C HIS A 11 -12.75 -0.51 7.24
N ASP A 12 -13.72 -1.36 7.31
CA ASP A 12 -13.46 -2.73 7.31
C ASP A 12 -12.90 -3.17 6.05
N ASP A 13 -12.97 -2.36 5.00
CA ASP A 13 -12.44 -2.74 3.72
C ASP A 13 -10.95 -2.79 3.71
N TYR A 14 -10.30 -2.25 4.71
CA TYR A 14 -8.85 -2.20 4.71
C TYR A 14 -8.27 -3.14 5.74
N VAL A 15 -7.25 -3.86 5.35
CA VAL A 15 -6.53 -4.75 6.24
C VAL A 15 -5.10 -4.30 6.29
N HIS A 16 -4.57 -4.16 7.49
CA HIS A 16 -3.21 -3.69 7.63
C HIS A 16 -2.28 -4.87 7.81
N ARG A 17 -1.20 -4.88 7.05
CA ARG A 17 -0.23 -5.93 7.16
C ARG A 17 1.15 -5.35 7.15
N SER A 18 2.04 -5.99 7.87
CA SER A 18 3.42 -5.56 7.89
C SER A 18 4.17 -6.31 6.82
N VAL A 19 5.01 -5.60 6.11
CA VAL A 19 5.77 -6.20 5.03
C VAL A 19 7.23 -5.89 5.22
N ALA A 20 8.07 -6.90 5.22
CA ALA A 20 9.50 -6.70 5.29
C ALA A 20 10.00 -6.67 3.87
N MET A 21 10.85 -5.72 3.53
CA MET A 21 11.36 -5.64 2.18
C MET A 21 12.76 -5.09 2.22
N PRO A 22 13.54 -5.31 1.18
CA PRO A 22 14.89 -4.77 1.12
C PRO A 22 14.86 -3.25 1.21
N ALA A 23 15.84 -2.69 1.91
CA ALA A 23 15.87 -1.25 2.11
C ALA A 23 15.92 -0.50 0.80
N GLY A 24 16.66 -1.00 -0.17
CA GLY A 24 16.75 -0.31 -1.44
C GLY A 24 15.40 -0.24 -2.14
N LEU A 25 14.62 -1.30 -2.03
CA LEU A 25 13.31 -1.28 -2.64
C LEU A 25 12.41 -0.28 -1.93
N ALA A 26 12.50 -0.24 -0.60
CA ALA A 26 11.69 0.70 0.17
C ALA A 26 12.02 2.13 -0.23
N GLU A 27 13.30 2.44 -0.44
CA GLU A 27 13.68 3.77 -0.82
C GLU A 27 13.17 4.12 -2.21
N ARG A 28 13.20 3.16 -3.12
CA ARG A 28 12.73 3.43 -4.46
C ARG A 28 11.22 3.64 -4.48
N LEU A 29 10.52 2.89 -3.64
CA LEU A 29 9.08 3.08 -3.55
C LEU A 29 8.75 4.45 -2.98
N ALA A 30 9.51 4.88 -1.96
CA ALA A 30 9.26 6.18 -1.37
C ALA A 30 9.52 7.29 -2.39
N ALA A 31 10.58 7.14 -3.17
CA ALA A 31 10.90 8.16 -4.16
C ALA A 31 9.82 8.21 -5.25
N GLU A 32 9.35 7.05 -5.66
CA GLU A 32 8.34 7.01 -6.69
C GLU A 32 7.03 7.60 -6.18
N ALA A 33 6.67 7.31 -4.95
CA ALA A 33 5.44 7.83 -4.37
C ALA A 33 5.52 9.35 -4.28
N GLU A 34 6.69 9.86 -3.89
CA GLU A 34 6.86 11.26 -3.81
C GLU A 34 6.76 11.89 -5.18
N ARG A 35 7.34 11.28 -6.19
CA ARG A 35 7.29 11.81 -7.52
C ARG A 35 5.85 11.84 -8.03
N ARG A 36 5.01 10.91 -7.62
CA ARG A 36 3.64 10.88 -8.04
C ARG A 36 2.71 11.60 -7.09
N ASP A 37 3.27 12.10 -5.98
CA ASP A 37 2.48 12.81 -5.00
C ASP A 37 1.40 11.94 -4.41
N ILE A 38 1.72 10.72 -4.09
CA ILE A 38 0.78 9.81 -3.44
C ILE A 38 1.52 9.16 -2.29
N SER A 39 0.81 8.46 -1.43
CA SER A 39 1.44 7.79 -0.32
C SER A 39 2.07 6.51 -0.79
N VAL A 40 3.02 6.00 -0.01
CA VAL A 40 3.65 4.74 -0.33
C VAL A 40 2.60 3.63 -0.27
N SER A 41 1.66 3.73 0.65
CA SER A 41 0.61 2.73 0.74
C SER A 41 -0.20 2.67 -0.53
N ASP A 42 -0.56 3.82 -1.06
CA ASP A 42 -1.32 3.85 -2.31
C ASP A 42 -0.52 3.26 -3.44
N LEU A 43 0.78 3.55 -3.47
CA LEU A 43 1.62 3.03 -4.53
C LEU A 43 1.72 1.51 -4.42
N LEU A 44 1.85 1.00 -3.21
CA LEU A 44 1.94 -0.43 -3.02
C LEU A 44 0.66 -1.13 -3.45
N ILE A 45 -0.47 -0.55 -3.14
CA ILE A 45 -1.73 -1.12 -3.56
C ILE A 45 -1.81 -1.18 -5.07
N GLU A 46 -1.40 -0.10 -5.72
CA GLU A 46 -1.43 -0.05 -7.15
C GLU A 46 -0.56 -1.13 -7.77
N TYR A 47 0.65 -1.26 -7.26
CA TYR A 47 1.56 -2.25 -7.81
C TYR A 47 1.09 -3.68 -7.49
N ALA A 48 0.51 -3.87 -6.31
CA ALA A 48 0.03 -5.19 -5.95
C ALA A 48 -1.13 -5.60 -6.85
N GLU A 49 -2.02 -4.66 -7.12
CA GLU A 49 -3.13 -4.97 -8.00
C GLU A 49 -2.66 -5.26 -9.41
N ALA A 50 -1.70 -4.48 -9.86
CA ALA A 50 -1.16 -4.70 -11.19
C ALA A 50 -0.47 -6.06 -11.27
N GLY A 51 0.25 -6.41 -10.22
CA GLY A 51 0.93 -7.69 -10.20
C GLY A 51 -0.02 -8.86 -10.19
N LEU A 52 -1.09 -8.74 -9.42
CA LEU A 52 -2.07 -9.79 -9.38
C LEU A 52 -2.78 -9.95 -10.72
N ARG A 53 -3.06 -8.81 -11.35
CA ARG A 53 -3.69 -8.87 -12.64
C ARG A 53 -2.79 -9.52 -13.67
N ALA A 54 -1.51 -9.22 -13.60
CA ALA A 54 -0.56 -9.80 -14.53
C ALA A 54 -0.41 -11.29 -14.31
N SER A 55 -0.52 -11.73 -13.04
CA SER A 55 -0.43 -13.16 -12.77
C SER A 55 -1.62 -13.89 -13.31
N GLY A 56 -2.73 -13.22 -13.37
CA GLY A 56 -3.92 -13.83 -13.92
C GLY A 56 -4.60 -14.70 -12.94
N PRO A 57 -5.87 -14.73 -12.97
CA PRO A 57 -6.60 -15.56 -12.03
C PRO A 57 -6.43 -17.01 -12.35
N GLY A 58 -6.19 -17.34 -13.54
CA GLY A 58 -6.03 -18.72 -13.86
C GLY A 58 -4.68 -19.22 -13.59
N ALA A 59 -3.84 -18.36 -13.19
CA ALA A 59 -2.47 -18.77 -12.99
C ALA A 59 -2.34 -19.54 -11.73
#